data_9e2a661da77a250d2fe6b929be94dece
#
_entry.id   9e2a661da77a250d2fe6b929be94dece
#
_cell.length_a   1.000
_cell.length_b   1.000
_cell.length_c   1.000
_cell.angle_alpha   90.00
_cell.angle_beta   90.00
_cell.angle_gamma   90.00
#
_symmetry.space_group_name_H-M   'P 1'
#
loop_
_entity.id
_entity.type
_entity.pdbx_description
1 polymer ?
#
loop_
_entity_poly.entity_id
_entity_poly.type
_entity_poly.pdbx_seq_one_letter_code
_entity_poly.pdbx_strand_id
1 'polypeptide(L)'
;MDVLSRLERLPLGRPHYRLLFLLGLGWALDAMDVGLISFTLPALSREFGLSPVQAGLLGSAGLLGMLLGASLGGRLADRSGRKAVVGYSLFLAGFGSLLTALAPGLGWVYLFRFLTGLGLGAELPVAASLMGEFSPRAHRGRMVVLLEAFWAVGWLLAALVGYLLVPGLGWRAAFLVGALPALYAAYLRLSLPESPRWLLAQGRLKEAEDVVAAWEKAFPHPLPPASPVP
;
A
#
# COMPACT_ATOMS: atom_id res chain seq x y z
N MET A 1 21.09 -10.08 24.06
CA MET A 1 20.09 -10.83 23.25
C MET A 1 19.88 -10.03 21.97
N ASP A 2 19.99 -10.65 20.80
CA ASP A 2 19.85 -9.97 19.53
C ASP A 2 18.42 -9.41 19.36
N VAL A 3 18.31 -8.19 18.82
CA VAL A 3 17.04 -7.46 18.67
C VAL A 3 16.03 -8.24 17.84
N LEU A 4 16.48 -8.90 16.77
CA LEU A 4 15.63 -9.70 15.90
C LEU A 4 15.12 -10.98 16.57
N SER A 5 15.97 -11.63 17.39
CA SER A 5 15.54 -12.80 18.18
C SER A 5 14.43 -12.46 19.18
N ARG A 6 14.48 -11.25 19.73
CA ARG A 6 13.42 -10.75 20.63
C ARG A 6 12.09 -10.56 19.90
N LEU A 7 12.12 -10.04 18.68
CA LEU A 7 10.91 -9.88 17.86
C LEU A 7 10.34 -11.23 17.43
N GLU A 8 11.20 -12.16 16.98
CA GLU A 8 10.76 -13.46 16.46
C GLU A 8 10.19 -14.42 17.52
N ARG A 9 10.52 -14.23 18.81
CA ARG A 9 9.93 -15.02 19.92
C ARG A 9 8.50 -14.63 20.28
N LEU A 10 8.02 -13.46 19.80
CA LEU A 10 6.69 -12.99 20.12
C LEU A 10 5.63 -13.90 19.50
N PRO A 11 4.63 -14.36 20.28
CA PRO A 11 3.54 -15.14 19.72
C PRO A 11 2.66 -14.26 18.81
N LEU A 12 1.94 -14.89 17.90
CA LEU A 12 0.97 -14.15 17.08
C LEU A 12 -0.11 -13.53 17.99
N GLY A 13 -0.32 -12.22 17.88
CA GLY A 13 -1.24 -11.51 18.77
C GLY A 13 -1.74 -10.19 18.20
N ARG A 14 -2.45 -9.42 19.03
CA ARG A 14 -3.10 -8.15 18.65
C ARG A 14 -2.22 -7.16 17.87
N PRO A 15 -0.93 -6.94 18.22
CA PRO A 15 -0.08 -6.02 17.46
C PRO A 15 0.08 -6.44 15.99
N HIS A 16 0.21 -7.73 15.71
CA HIS A 16 0.33 -8.26 14.36
C HIS A 16 -0.93 -8.03 13.54
N TYR A 17 -2.11 -8.28 14.13
CA TYR A 17 -3.39 -8.02 13.45
C TYR A 17 -3.64 -6.52 13.25
N ARG A 18 -3.21 -5.68 14.20
CA ARG A 18 -3.27 -4.22 14.03
C ARG A 18 -2.40 -3.78 12.85
N LEU A 19 -1.17 -4.27 12.75
CA LEU A 19 -0.28 -3.99 11.62
C LEU A 19 -0.88 -4.50 10.30
N LEU A 20 -1.41 -5.74 10.30
CA LEU A 20 -2.10 -6.31 9.15
C LEU A 20 -3.25 -5.41 8.69
N PHE A 21 -4.07 -4.91 9.62
CA PHE A 21 -5.20 -4.07 9.27
C PHE A 21 -4.77 -2.70 8.75
N LEU A 22 -3.73 -2.10 9.34
CA LEU A 22 -3.17 -0.83 8.89
C LEU A 22 -2.62 -0.93 7.46
N LEU A 23 -1.79 -1.93 7.19
CA LEU A 23 -1.23 -2.18 5.86
C LEU A 23 -2.31 -2.66 4.89
N GLY A 24 -3.21 -3.54 5.34
CA GLY A 24 -4.28 -4.11 4.54
C GLY A 24 -5.28 -3.05 4.07
N LEU A 25 -5.62 -2.07 4.90
CA LEU A 25 -6.49 -0.97 4.48
C LEU A 25 -5.82 -0.10 3.39
N GLY A 26 -4.52 0.19 3.53
CA GLY A 26 -3.75 0.84 2.46
C GLY A 26 -3.81 0.03 1.18
N TRP A 27 -3.55 -1.27 1.28
CA TRP A 27 -3.61 -2.22 0.18
C TRP A 27 -4.99 -2.31 -0.49
N ALA A 28 -6.07 -2.26 0.30
CA ALA A 28 -7.44 -2.21 -0.23
C ALA A 28 -7.72 -0.88 -0.96
N LEU A 29 -7.25 0.24 -0.45
CA LEU A 29 -7.40 1.54 -1.11
C LEU A 29 -6.64 1.60 -2.43
N ASP A 30 -5.44 0.99 -2.50
CA ASP A 30 -4.66 0.86 -3.72
C ASP A 30 -5.38 -0.02 -4.75
N ALA A 31 -5.87 -1.18 -4.33
CA ALA A 31 -6.65 -2.07 -5.19
C ALA A 31 -7.94 -1.40 -5.69
N MET A 32 -8.58 -0.60 -4.86
CA MET A 32 -9.74 0.21 -5.28
C MET A 32 -9.35 1.15 -6.40
N ASP A 33 -8.26 1.89 -6.27
CA ASP A 33 -7.84 2.85 -7.29
C ASP A 33 -7.44 2.16 -8.61
N VAL A 34 -6.77 1.00 -8.54
CA VAL A 34 -6.52 0.15 -9.73
C VAL A 34 -7.83 -0.27 -10.40
N GLY A 35 -8.82 -0.68 -9.60
CA GLY A 35 -10.12 -1.11 -10.10
C GLY A 35 -10.96 0.01 -10.70
N LEU A 36 -10.82 1.25 -10.21
CA LEU A 36 -11.61 2.39 -10.67
C LEU A 36 -11.51 2.63 -12.18
N ILE A 37 -10.34 2.40 -12.79
CA ILE A 37 -10.20 2.55 -14.24
C ILE A 37 -11.14 1.62 -15.00
N SER A 38 -11.30 0.38 -14.54
CA SER A 38 -12.19 -0.59 -15.19
C SER A 38 -13.65 -0.16 -15.17
N PHE A 39 -14.10 0.45 -14.08
CA PHE A 39 -15.48 0.90 -13.92
C PHE A 39 -15.75 2.30 -14.50
N THR A 40 -14.71 3.10 -14.70
CA THR A 40 -14.82 4.44 -15.28
C THR A 40 -14.54 4.48 -16.79
N LEU A 41 -13.85 3.48 -17.32
CA LEU A 41 -13.42 3.43 -18.72
C LEU A 41 -14.55 3.58 -19.73
N PRO A 42 -15.75 3.00 -19.54
CA PRO A 42 -16.88 3.23 -20.45
C PRO A 42 -17.34 4.70 -20.51
N ALA A 43 -17.30 5.40 -19.36
CA ALA A 43 -17.66 6.82 -19.28
C ALA A 43 -16.57 7.69 -19.93
N LEU A 44 -15.30 7.41 -19.67
CA LEU A 44 -14.17 8.06 -20.32
C LEU A 44 -14.18 7.85 -21.83
N SER A 45 -14.47 6.64 -22.29
CA SER A 45 -14.53 6.32 -23.72
C SER A 45 -15.65 7.09 -24.42
N ARG A 46 -16.79 7.29 -23.78
CA ARG A 46 -17.89 8.09 -24.33
C ARG A 46 -17.56 9.57 -24.36
N GLU A 47 -16.97 10.12 -23.30
CA GLU A 47 -16.65 11.54 -23.19
C GLU A 47 -15.56 11.96 -24.18
N PHE A 48 -14.51 11.17 -24.31
CA PHE A 48 -13.35 11.48 -25.16
C PHE A 48 -13.39 10.83 -26.55
N GLY A 49 -14.42 10.04 -26.86
CA GLY A 49 -14.51 9.34 -28.14
C GLY A 49 -13.38 8.36 -28.38
N LEU A 50 -13.00 7.57 -27.35
CA LEU A 50 -11.82 6.69 -27.42
C LEU A 50 -12.04 5.53 -28.40
N SER A 51 -11.04 5.27 -29.25
CA SER A 51 -10.96 4.01 -29.96
C SER A 51 -10.67 2.85 -28.99
N PRO A 52 -10.94 1.59 -29.37
CA PRO A 52 -10.59 0.44 -28.53
C PRO A 52 -9.11 0.39 -28.14
N VAL A 53 -8.21 0.81 -29.03
CA VAL A 53 -6.78 0.89 -28.77
C VAL A 53 -6.46 1.96 -27.72
N GLN A 54 -7.05 3.14 -27.85
CA GLN A 54 -6.86 4.22 -26.89
C GLN A 54 -7.40 3.84 -25.51
N ALA A 55 -8.57 3.20 -25.44
CA ALA A 55 -9.13 2.70 -24.19
C ALA A 55 -8.22 1.64 -23.54
N GLY A 56 -7.68 0.72 -24.33
CA GLY A 56 -6.71 -0.27 -23.86
C GLY A 56 -5.42 0.36 -23.35
N LEU A 57 -4.88 1.36 -24.04
CA LEU A 57 -3.70 2.11 -23.60
C LEU A 57 -3.97 2.87 -22.30
N LEU A 58 -5.16 3.45 -22.15
CA LEU A 58 -5.54 4.14 -20.92
C LEU A 58 -5.60 3.16 -19.73
N GLY A 59 -6.22 2.01 -19.89
CA GLY A 59 -6.22 0.94 -18.89
C GLY A 59 -4.81 0.44 -18.54
N SER A 60 -3.89 0.46 -19.52
CA SER A 60 -2.51 -0.01 -19.34
C SER A 60 -1.57 1.05 -18.75
N ALA A 61 -1.89 2.33 -18.83
CA ALA A 61 -1.02 3.40 -18.37
C ALA A 61 -0.63 3.27 -16.89
N GLY A 62 -1.62 2.96 -16.03
CA GLY A 62 -1.39 2.69 -14.62
C GLY A 62 -0.52 1.44 -14.39
N LEU A 63 -0.74 0.38 -15.16
CA LEU A 63 0.05 -0.86 -15.06
C LEU A 63 1.52 -0.64 -15.41
N LEU A 64 1.81 0.18 -16.42
CA LEU A 64 3.19 0.57 -16.75
C LEU A 64 3.83 1.36 -15.60
N GLY A 65 3.08 2.27 -15.00
CA GLY A 65 3.50 2.98 -13.79
C GLY A 65 3.80 2.01 -12.64
N MET A 66 2.92 1.03 -12.41
CA MET A 66 3.11 0.02 -11.36
C MET A 66 4.37 -0.83 -11.59
N LEU A 67 4.66 -1.22 -12.81
CA LEU A 67 5.87 -1.97 -13.16
C LEU A 67 7.13 -1.21 -12.78
N LEU A 68 7.19 0.07 -13.12
CA LEU A 68 8.32 0.93 -12.77
C LEU A 68 8.36 1.23 -11.27
N GLY A 69 7.21 1.50 -10.68
CA GLY A 69 7.06 1.74 -9.24
C GLY A 69 7.54 0.56 -8.41
N ALA A 70 7.16 -0.66 -8.75
CA ALA A 70 7.61 -1.88 -8.06
C ALA A 70 9.14 -2.06 -8.15
N SER A 71 9.72 -1.76 -9.30
CA SER A 71 11.18 -1.84 -9.51
C SER A 71 11.95 -0.81 -8.68
N LEU A 72 11.38 0.37 -8.47
CA LEU A 72 12.00 1.47 -7.74
C LEU A 72 11.69 1.41 -6.23
N GLY A 73 10.51 0.95 -5.86
CA GLY A 73 10.01 0.94 -4.49
C GLY A 73 10.90 0.16 -3.53
N GLY A 74 11.35 -1.02 -3.92
CA GLY A 74 12.29 -1.82 -3.13
C GLY A 74 13.60 -1.08 -2.85
N ARG A 75 14.22 -0.50 -3.89
CA ARG A 75 15.46 0.27 -3.74
C ARG A 75 15.28 1.51 -2.88
N LEU A 76 14.13 2.17 -3.02
CA LEU A 76 13.81 3.34 -2.21
C LEU A 76 13.57 2.95 -0.75
N ALA A 77 12.92 1.81 -0.51
CA ALA A 77 12.69 1.29 0.84
C ALA A 77 14.00 0.89 1.54
N ASP A 78 14.99 0.41 0.82
CA ASP A 78 16.31 0.11 1.39
C ASP A 78 17.08 1.37 1.80
N ARG A 79 16.83 2.49 1.12
CA ARG A 79 17.47 3.78 1.44
C ARG A 79 16.70 4.59 2.48
N SER A 80 15.39 4.70 2.32
CA SER A 80 14.55 5.64 3.08
C SER A 80 13.74 4.99 4.20
N GLY A 81 13.71 3.67 4.26
CA GLY A 81 12.90 2.90 5.21
C GLY A 81 11.56 2.45 4.65
N ARG A 82 11.02 1.40 5.22
CA ARG A 82 9.77 0.78 4.76
C ARG A 82 8.56 1.68 5.03
N LYS A 83 8.50 2.24 6.24
CA LYS A 83 7.45 3.19 6.66
C LYS A 83 7.37 4.41 5.74
N ALA A 84 8.51 4.99 5.39
CA ALA A 84 8.56 6.17 4.53
C ALA A 84 8.02 5.87 3.13
N VAL A 85 8.42 4.73 2.54
CA VAL A 85 7.98 4.36 1.19
C VAL A 85 6.49 4.04 1.13
N VAL A 86 5.94 3.32 2.12
CA VAL A 86 4.48 3.11 2.21
C VAL A 86 3.74 4.44 2.25
N GLY A 87 4.21 5.40 3.04
CA GLY A 87 3.61 6.73 3.10
C GLY A 87 3.69 7.50 1.77
N TYR A 88 4.85 7.51 1.13
CA TYR A 88 5.03 8.20 -0.17
C TYR A 88 4.26 7.54 -1.30
N SER A 89 4.19 6.21 -1.31
CA SER A 89 3.45 5.44 -2.31
C SER A 89 1.96 5.76 -2.27
N LEU A 90 1.36 5.66 -1.11
CA LEU A 90 -0.06 5.99 -0.89
C LEU A 90 -0.35 7.46 -1.19
N PHE A 91 0.54 8.37 -0.78
CA PHE A 91 0.37 9.78 -1.10
C PHE A 91 0.40 10.01 -2.60
N LEU A 92 1.38 9.46 -3.32
CA LEU A 92 1.52 9.62 -4.77
C LEU A 92 0.32 8.99 -5.51
N ALA A 93 -0.12 7.82 -5.08
CA ALA A 93 -1.30 7.15 -5.65
C ALA A 93 -2.57 8.00 -5.49
N GLY A 94 -2.87 8.42 -4.28
CA GLY A 94 -4.06 9.23 -4.01
C GLY A 94 -3.99 10.62 -4.64
N PHE A 95 -2.83 11.26 -4.64
CA PHE A 95 -2.63 12.55 -5.30
C PHE A 95 -2.75 12.42 -6.82
N GLY A 96 -2.21 11.37 -7.42
CA GLY A 96 -2.37 11.08 -8.84
C GLY A 96 -3.82 10.83 -9.23
N SER A 97 -4.60 10.18 -8.37
CA SER A 97 -6.04 9.99 -8.56
C SER A 97 -6.82 11.31 -8.47
N LEU A 98 -6.46 12.17 -7.53
CA LEU A 98 -7.01 13.54 -7.42
C LEU A 98 -6.73 14.34 -8.70
N LEU A 99 -5.50 14.32 -9.20
CA LEU A 99 -5.12 14.98 -10.43
C LEU A 99 -5.87 14.40 -11.64
N THR A 100 -6.11 13.09 -11.67
CA THR A 100 -6.93 12.44 -12.68
C THR A 100 -8.36 13.00 -12.67
N ALA A 101 -8.96 13.16 -11.50
CA ALA A 101 -10.30 13.75 -11.37
C ALA A 101 -10.37 15.20 -11.90
N LEU A 102 -9.28 15.94 -11.77
CA LEU A 102 -9.16 17.34 -12.19
C LEU A 102 -8.55 17.50 -13.58
N ALA A 103 -8.25 16.42 -14.28
CA ALA A 103 -7.56 16.45 -15.56
C ALA A 103 -8.35 17.26 -16.62
N PRO A 104 -7.72 18.25 -17.28
CA PRO A 104 -8.40 19.09 -18.26
C PRO A 104 -8.57 18.42 -19.63
N GLY A 105 -7.93 17.30 -19.87
CA GLY A 105 -8.01 16.59 -21.15
C GLY A 105 -7.40 15.20 -21.08
N LEU A 106 -7.59 14.43 -22.14
CA LEU A 106 -7.21 13.01 -22.22
C LEU A 106 -5.73 12.75 -21.96
N GLY A 107 -4.84 13.57 -22.55
CA GLY A 107 -3.39 13.41 -22.34
C GLY A 107 -2.97 13.50 -20.88
N TRP A 108 -3.62 14.36 -20.12
CA TRP A 108 -3.42 14.49 -18.67
C TRP A 108 -3.93 13.27 -17.90
N VAL A 109 -5.05 12.69 -18.34
CA VAL A 109 -5.57 11.44 -17.73
C VAL A 109 -4.55 10.32 -17.89
N TYR A 110 -3.94 10.14 -19.08
CA TYR A 110 -2.87 9.15 -19.29
C TYR A 110 -1.68 9.38 -18.34
N LEU A 111 -1.20 10.63 -18.27
CA LEU A 111 -0.06 10.98 -17.43
C LEU A 111 -0.35 10.73 -15.95
N PHE A 112 -1.50 11.20 -15.47
CA PHE A 112 -1.84 11.08 -14.06
C PHE A 112 -2.15 9.64 -13.65
N ARG A 113 -2.71 8.83 -14.53
CA ARG A 113 -2.87 7.38 -14.29
C ARG A 113 -1.51 6.67 -14.23
N PHE A 114 -0.58 7.05 -15.06
CA PHE A 114 0.79 6.54 -14.98
C PHE A 114 1.45 6.92 -13.64
N LEU A 115 1.36 8.18 -13.21
CA LEU A 115 1.90 8.64 -11.93
C LEU A 115 1.25 7.93 -10.74
N THR A 116 -0.08 7.74 -10.78
CA THR A 116 -0.80 6.94 -9.80
C THR A 116 -0.23 5.52 -9.73
N GLY A 117 -0.02 4.89 -10.86
CA GLY A 117 0.58 3.56 -10.95
C GLY A 117 1.98 3.49 -10.34
N LEU A 118 2.82 4.51 -10.51
CA LEU A 118 4.14 4.57 -9.85
C LEU A 118 4.03 4.46 -8.32
N GLY A 119 3.08 5.17 -7.73
CA GLY A 119 2.80 5.05 -6.30
C GLY A 119 2.33 3.66 -5.91
N LEU A 120 1.29 3.16 -6.58
CA LEU A 120 0.68 1.85 -6.32
C LEU A 120 1.71 0.71 -6.42
N GLY A 121 2.55 0.72 -7.46
CA GLY A 121 3.54 -0.32 -7.66
C GLY A 121 4.65 -0.32 -6.61
N ALA A 122 5.02 0.85 -6.09
CA ALA A 122 6.07 0.97 -5.08
C ALA A 122 5.65 0.42 -3.71
N GLU A 123 4.35 0.43 -3.39
CA GLU A 123 3.86 -0.08 -2.10
C GLU A 123 3.91 -1.60 -2.00
N LEU A 124 3.56 -2.31 -3.07
CA LEU A 124 3.41 -3.76 -3.10
C LEU A 124 4.56 -4.53 -2.42
N PRO A 125 5.82 -4.40 -2.83
CA PRO A 125 6.90 -5.17 -2.25
C PRO A 125 7.20 -4.73 -0.81
N VAL A 126 6.94 -3.49 -0.48
CA VAL A 126 7.32 -2.87 0.80
C VAL A 126 6.35 -3.24 1.91
N ALA A 127 5.03 -3.19 1.65
CA ALA A 127 4.02 -3.57 2.62
C ALA A 127 4.12 -5.07 2.97
N ALA A 128 4.30 -5.93 1.97
CA ALA A 128 4.50 -7.38 2.17
C ALA A 128 5.77 -7.68 2.97
N SER A 129 6.88 -6.98 2.66
CA SER A 129 8.14 -7.09 3.40
C SER A 129 7.95 -6.67 4.86
N LEU A 130 7.35 -5.51 5.11
CA LEU A 130 7.12 -5.02 6.47
C LEU A 130 6.25 -5.98 7.29
N MET A 131 5.15 -6.49 6.70
CA MET A 131 4.30 -7.49 7.35
C MET A 131 5.08 -8.76 7.68
N GLY A 132 5.90 -9.23 6.74
CA GLY A 132 6.73 -10.42 6.92
C GLY A 132 7.81 -10.26 8.00
N GLU A 133 8.42 -9.08 8.09
CA GLU A 133 9.48 -8.78 9.07
C GLU A 133 8.96 -8.77 10.52
N PHE A 134 7.74 -8.30 10.74
CA PHE A 134 7.12 -8.30 12.06
C PHE A 134 6.46 -9.63 12.43
N SER A 135 6.16 -10.48 11.44
CA SER A 135 5.43 -11.73 11.68
C SER A 135 6.35 -12.86 12.19
N PRO A 136 5.91 -13.64 13.20
CA PRO A 136 6.61 -14.84 13.62
C PRO A 136 6.83 -15.79 12.45
N ARG A 137 7.97 -16.47 12.39
CA ARG A 137 8.37 -17.37 11.28
C ARG A 137 7.26 -18.36 10.89
N ALA A 138 6.64 -19.01 11.89
CA ALA A 138 5.61 -20.00 11.68
C ALA A 138 4.34 -19.45 11.03
N HIS A 139 4.10 -18.13 11.11
CA HIS A 139 2.86 -17.48 10.66
C HIS A 139 3.10 -16.46 9.54
N ARG A 140 4.37 -16.22 9.16
CA ARG A 140 4.76 -15.17 8.19
C ARG A 140 4.01 -15.30 6.87
N GLY A 141 3.99 -16.49 6.26
CA GLY A 141 3.27 -16.74 5.01
C GLY A 141 1.76 -16.48 5.16
N ARG A 142 1.15 -16.92 6.27
CA ARG A 142 -0.27 -16.68 6.54
C ARG A 142 -0.57 -15.18 6.65
N MET A 143 0.26 -14.41 7.33
CA MET A 143 0.04 -12.96 7.49
C MET A 143 0.17 -12.20 6.17
N VAL A 144 1.11 -12.60 5.31
CA VAL A 144 1.25 -12.02 3.97
C VAL A 144 0.06 -12.38 3.09
N VAL A 145 -0.42 -13.63 3.11
CA VAL A 145 -1.63 -14.04 2.37
C VAL A 145 -2.87 -13.28 2.85
N LEU A 146 -3.00 -13.06 4.16
CA LEU A 146 -4.10 -12.25 4.70
C LEU A 146 -3.99 -10.78 4.26
N LEU A 147 -2.78 -10.24 4.16
CA LEU A 147 -2.56 -8.90 3.59
C LEU A 147 -3.04 -8.84 2.14
N GLU A 148 -2.67 -9.83 1.32
CA GLU A 148 -3.09 -9.91 -0.07
C GLU A 148 -4.62 -10.04 -0.23
N ALA A 149 -5.31 -10.65 0.73
CA ALA A 149 -6.77 -10.77 0.71
C ALA A 149 -7.50 -9.40 0.73
N PHE A 150 -6.87 -8.36 1.26
CA PHE A 150 -7.41 -6.99 1.21
C PHE A 150 -7.52 -6.44 -0.22
N TRP A 151 -6.77 -7.00 -1.17
CA TRP A 151 -6.89 -6.67 -2.59
C TRP A 151 -8.30 -6.91 -3.13
N ALA A 152 -8.90 -8.03 -2.77
CA ALA A 152 -10.29 -8.33 -3.15
C ALA A 152 -11.28 -7.34 -2.56
N VAL A 153 -11.07 -6.88 -1.32
CA VAL A 153 -11.89 -5.83 -0.69
C VAL A 153 -11.80 -4.54 -1.51
N GLY A 154 -10.61 -4.16 -1.96
CA GLY A 154 -10.40 -2.98 -2.80
C GLY A 154 -11.18 -3.04 -4.12
N TRP A 155 -11.18 -4.19 -4.79
CA TRP A 155 -11.97 -4.39 -6.01
C TRP A 155 -13.47 -4.29 -5.77
N LEU A 156 -13.97 -4.82 -4.65
CA LEU A 156 -15.37 -4.64 -4.26
C LEU A 156 -15.72 -3.17 -4.02
N LEU A 157 -14.81 -2.42 -3.36
CA LEU A 157 -14.98 -0.99 -3.17
C LEU A 157 -14.98 -0.23 -4.51
N ALA A 158 -14.08 -0.58 -5.44
CA ALA A 158 -14.05 0.02 -6.78
C ALA A 158 -15.36 -0.21 -7.54
N ALA A 159 -15.90 -1.42 -7.50
CA ALA A 159 -17.18 -1.76 -8.11
C ALA A 159 -18.32 -0.94 -7.48
N LEU A 160 -18.34 -0.83 -6.16
CA LEU A 160 -19.34 -0.05 -5.42
C LEU A 160 -19.27 1.44 -5.78
N VAL A 161 -18.07 2.03 -5.78
CA VAL A 161 -17.84 3.43 -6.16
C VAL A 161 -18.25 3.65 -7.62
N GLY A 162 -17.85 2.77 -8.52
CA GLY A 162 -18.23 2.84 -9.94
C GLY A 162 -19.75 2.77 -10.14
N TYR A 163 -20.42 1.86 -9.45
CA TYR A 163 -21.85 1.68 -9.54
C TYR A 163 -22.64 2.88 -8.98
N LEU A 164 -22.22 3.41 -7.83
CA LEU A 164 -22.95 4.46 -7.13
C LEU A 164 -22.69 5.86 -7.70
N LEU A 165 -21.45 6.15 -8.09
CA LEU A 165 -21.03 7.51 -8.41
C LEU A 165 -21.00 7.80 -9.91
N VAL A 166 -20.56 6.87 -10.73
CA VAL A 166 -20.32 7.13 -12.16
C VAL A 166 -21.61 7.48 -12.91
N PRO A 167 -22.76 6.80 -12.71
CA PRO A 167 -23.98 7.13 -13.44
C PRO A 167 -24.53 8.53 -13.17
N GLY A 168 -24.41 9.01 -11.92
CA GLY A 168 -24.99 10.28 -11.50
C GLY A 168 -24.00 11.46 -11.49
N LEU A 169 -22.76 11.20 -11.11
CA LEU A 169 -21.72 12.21 -10.87
C LEU A 169 -20.56 12.15 -11.86
N GLY A 170 -20.53 11.13 -12.70
CA GLY A 170 -19.49 10.93 -13.68
C GLY A 170 -18.20 10.29 -13.13
N TRP A 171 -17.28 9.97 -14.03
CA TRP A 171 -16.02 9.29 -13.71
C TRP A 171 -15.09 10.11 -12.78
N ARG A 172 -15.17 11.44 -12.86
CA ARG A 172 -14.35 12.33 -12.02
C ARG A 172 -14.65 12.13 -10.53
N ALA A 173 -15.91 11.94 -10.16
CA ALA A 173 -16.32 11.68 -8.78
C ALA A 173 -15.71 10.38 -8.25
N ALA A 174 -15.60 9.34 -9.08
CA ALA A 174 -14.94 8.09 -8.69
C ALA A 174 -13.47 8.32 -8.37
N PHE A 175 -12.73 9.07 -9.17
CA PHE A 175 -11.32 9.38 -8.91
C PHE A 175 -11.12 10.35 -7.75
N LEU A 176 -12.09 11.18 -7.38
CA LEU A 176 -12.06 11.93 -6.12
C LEU A 176 -12.06 10.99 -4.91
N VAL A 177 -12.86 9.92 -4.94
CA VAL A 177 -12.80 8.86 -3.92
C VAL A 177 -11.45 8.15 -3.96
N GLY A 178 -10.88 7.93 -5.13
CA GLY A 178 -9.52 7.42 -5.32
C GLY A 178 -8.41 8.28 -4.70
N ALA A 179 -8.70 9.51 -4.28
CA ALA A 179 -7.76 10.36 -3.54
C ALA A 179 -7.61 9.99 -2.05
N LEU A 180 -8.50 9.16 -1.49
CA LEU A 180 -8.47 8.76 -0.07
C LEU A 180 -7.11 8.16 0.38
N PRO A 181 -6.37 7.39 -0.42
CA PRO A 181 -5.05 6.92 -0.05
C PRO A 181 -4.09 8.03 0.39
N ALA A 182 -4.15 9.21 -0.22
CA ALA A 182 -3.29 10.33 0.16
C ALA A 182 -3.58 10.82 1.59
N LEU A 183 -4.85 10.84 2.00
CA LEU A 183 -5.24 11.18 3.37
C LEU A 183 -4.83 10.08 4.34
N TYR A 184 -5.02 8.83 3.95
CA TYR A 184 -4.64 7.68 4.75
C TYR A 184 -3.12 7.58 4.93
N ALA A 185 -2.32 7.99 3.95
CA ALA A 185 -0.87 8.06 4.04
C ALA A 185 -0.39 8.91 5.23
N ALA A 186 -1.04 10.05 5.49
CA ALA A 186 -0.72 10.89 6.63
C ALA A 186 -0.96 10.17 7.97
N TYR A 187 -2.06 9.44 8.10
CA TYR A 187 -2.35 8.61 9.27
C TYR A 187 -1.34 7.47 9.45
N LEU A 188 -1.03 6.74 8.37
CA LEU A 188 -0.06 5.64 8.42
C LEU A 188 1.34 6.11 8.81
N ARG A 189 1.76 7.29 8.34
CA ARG A 189 3.06 7.86 8.72
C ARG A 189 3.24 8.01 10.22
N LEU A 190 2.15 8.25 10.95
CA LEU A 190 2.16 8.35 12.41
C LEU A 190 2.00 6.99 13.11
N SER A 191 1.29 6.06 12.50
CA SER A 191 0.83 4.83 13.13
C SER A 191 1.70 3.61 12.84
N LEU A 192 2.42 3.57 11.70
CA LEU A 192 3.28 2.46 11.34
C LEU A 192 4.61 2.49 12.11
N PRO A 193 5.07 1.33 12.62
CA PRO A 193 6.45 1.20 13.07
C PRO A 193 7.41 1.14 11.87
N GLU A 194 8.66 1.57 12.06
CA GLU A 194 9.71 1.30 11.08
C GLU A 194 10.25 -0.12 11.27
N SER A 195 10.79 -0.70 10.21
CA SER A 195 11.39 -2.03 10.22
C SER A 195 12.60 -2.11 11.15
N PRO A 196 12.61 -2.99 12.18
CA PRO A 196 13.80 -3.20 13.01
C PRO A 196 15.00 -3.73 12.20
N ARG A 197 14.76 -4.53 11.16
CA ARG A 197 15.83 -5.04 10.28
C ARG A 197 16.48 -3.89 9.51
N TRP A 198 15.68 -2.98 9.00
CA TRP A 198 16.21 -1.82 8.30
C TRP A 198 16.96 -0.87 9.24
N LEU A 199 16.41 -0.60 10.43
CA LEU A 199 17.07 0.23 11.43
C LEU A 199 18.44 -0.33 11.82
N LEU A 200 18.55 -1.63 12.01
CA LEU A 200 19.83 -2.30 12.29
C LEU A 200 20.80 -2.17 11.12
N ALA A 201 20.34 -2.35 9.89
CA ALA A 201 21.16 -2.18 8.69
C ALA A 201 21.69 -0.74 8.52
N GLN A 202 20.97 0.25 9.08
CA GLN A 202 21.40 1.66 9.12
C GLN A 202 22.26 2.00 10.36
N GLY A 203 22.60 1.04 11.20
CA GLY A 203 23.33 1.29 12.45
C GLY A 203 22.51 1.97 13.57
N ARG A 204 21.18 2.07 13.40
CA ARG A 204 20.25 2.73 14.34
C ARG A 204 19.75 1.75 15.41
N LEU A 205 20.70 1.15 16.15
CA LEU A 205 20.44 0.08 17.12
C LEU A 205 19.39 0.48 18.16
N LYS A 206 19.55 1.66 18.78
CA LYS A 206 18.64 2.12 19.83
C LYS A 206 17.20 2.21 19.35
N GLU A 207 16.96 2.72 18.16
CA GLU A 207 15.63 2.83 17.60
C GLU A 207 15.03 1.45 17.27
N ALA A 208 15.84 0.51 16.80
CA ALA A 208 15.41 -0.87 16.59
C ALA A 208 15.00 -1.53 17.92
N GLU A 209 15.78 -1.30 18.99
CA GLU A 209 15.45 -1.77 20.35
C GLU A 209 14.15 -1.15 20.88
N ASP A 210 13.94 0.15 20.67
CA ASP A 210 12.74 0.87 21.10
C ASP A 210 11.48 0.32 20.41
N VAL A 211 11.56 0.04 19.08
CA VAL A 211 10.47 -0.57 18.33
C VAL A 211 10.13 -1.95 18.88
N VAL A 212 11.14 -2.81 19.09
CA VAL A 212 10.91 -4.17 19.59
C VAL A 212 10.39 -4.13 21.03
N ALA A 213 10.93 -3.26 21.89
CA ALA A 213 10.44 -3.09 23.26
C ALA A 213 8.98 -2.63 23.32
N ALA A 214 8.58 -1.73 22.42
CA ALA A 214 7.19 -1.32 22.30
C ALA A 214 6.27 -2.49 21.92
N TRP A 215 6.73 -3.38 21.04
CA TRP A 215 6.00 -4.59 20.68
C TRP A 215 5.93 -5.59 21.84
N GLU A 216 7.04 -5.85 22.53
CA GLU A 216 7.08 -6.75 23.69
C GLU A 216 6.07 -6.33 24.78
N LYS A 217 5.94 -5.04 25.05
CA LYS A 217 4.98 -4.50 26.04
C LYS A 217 3.52 -4.82 25.73
N ALA A 218 3.19 -5.11 24.50
CA ALA A 218 1.83 -5.45 24.09
C ALA A 218 1.46 -6.92 24.35
N PHE A 219 2.39 -7.73 24.84
CA PHE A 219 2.19 -9.14 25.17
C PHE A 219 2.28 -9.40 26.68
N PRO A 220 1.53 -10.39 27.18
CA PRO A 220 1.64 -10.80 28.59
C PRO A 220 3.05 -11.38 28.89
N HIS A 221 3.56 -11.12 30.08
CA HIS A 221 4.79 -11.69 30.58
C HIS A 221 4.53 -12.93 31.45
N PRO A 222 5.47 -13.90 31.51
CA PRO A 222 6.76 -13.91 30.84
C PRO A 222 6.69 -14.25 29.35
N LEU A 223 7.54 -13.61 28.55
CA LEU A 223 7.67 -13.92 27.12
C LEU A 223 8.41 -15.26 26.92
N PRO A 224 8.12 -15.99 25.82
CA PRO A 224 8.86 -17.19 25.47
C PRO A 224 10.37 -16.94 25.37
N PRO A 225 11.23 -17.94 25.62
CA PRO A 225 12.65 -17.80 25.42
C PRO A 225 12.97 -17.49 23.94
N ALA A 226 13.95 -16.61 23.71
CA ALA A 226 14.38 -16.31 22.35
C ALA A 226 15.32 -17.41 21.85
N SER A 227 15.05 -17.92 20.66
CA SER A 227 15.98 -18.79 19.95
C SER A 227 16.92 -17.94 19.10
N PRO A 228 18.19 -18.35 18.91
CA PRO A 228 19.09 -17.66 18.00
C PRO A 228 18.50 -17.61 16.58
N VAL A 229 18.57 -16.44 15.96
CA VAL A 229 18.22 -16.29 14.55
C VAL A 229 19.44 -16.73 13.74
N PRO A 230 19.33 -17.76 12.88
CA PRO A 230 20.43 -18.18 12.03
C PRO A 230 20.81 -17.14 10.98
#